data_bbaf1b8cbbb3c7b3f36e0e139f2073e1
#
_entry.id   bbaf1b8cbbb3c7b3f36e0e139f2073e1
#
_cell.length_a   1.000
_cell.length_b   1.000
_cell.length_c   1.000
_cell.angle_alpha   90.00
_cell.angle_beta   90.00
_cell.angle_gamma   90.00
#
_symmetry.space_group_name_H-M   'P 1'
#
loop_
_entity.id
_entity.type
_entity.pdbx_description
1 polymer ?
#
loop_
_entity_poly.entity_id
_entity_poly.type
_entity_poly.pdbx_seq_one_letter_code
_entity_poly.pdbx_strand_id
1 'polypeptide(L)'
;MEMEGMEGAILIFMLGNMEQTVARKQTKREKNNAQKRTEGWKQKGIWLFWYAVVPVFAFYLMECYEHNPFAEVRVGAQLFNIFLFELIGWKLYFLTGRMCFASRVLYGLAVAFGITNHYVMKFRSTPFVPWDLFSAGTAASVAGNYDFTPDRRMVIVTLVFIALFVLTRLFKKGPRFSWKIRLGSIVLVGLVLCTFVNALQQESFQTKHYLYPFLFTPAYMTKVNGMAVTFAMDLAYVAVERPAGYDADEAKETLAKYET
;
A
#
# COMPACT_ATOMS: atom_id res chain seq x y z
N MET A 1 -13.50 63.83 53.01
CA MET A 1 -14.52 62.81 52.72
C MET A 1 -14.87 62.69 51.26
N GLU A 2 -14.89 63.78 50.43
CA GLU A 2 -15.13 63.64 48.97
C GLU A 2 -13.93 63.15 48.16
N MET A 3 -12.69 63.37 48.57
CA MET A 3 -11.50 62.92 47.84
C MET A 3 -11.28 61.42 47.90
N GLU A 4 -11.54 60.73 49.01
CA GLU A 4 -11.39 59.29 49.16
C GLU A 4 -12.40 58.49 48.31
N GLY A 5 -13.63 59.02 48.12
CA GLY A 5 -14.64 58.43 47.25
C GLY A 5 -14.28 58.49 45.77
N MET A 6 -13.53 59.53 45.34
CA MET A 6 -13.14 59.69 43.95
C MET A 6 -11.93 58.77 43.56
N GLU A 7 -11.02 58.55 44.50
CA GLU A 7 -9.89 57.61 44.28
C GLU A 7 -10.42 56.15 44.18
N GLY A 8 -11.37 55.77 44.99
CA GLY A 8 -12.00 54.44 44.92
C GLY A 8 -12.75 54.17 43.62
N ALA A 9 -13.47 55.24 43.10
CA ALA A 9 -14.16 55.12 41.80
C ALA A 9 -13.20 54.97 40.62
N ILE A 10 -12.07 55.73 40.63
CA ILE A 10 -11.02 55.62 39.59
C ILE A 10 -10.35 54.23 39.62
N LEU A 11 -10.08 53.71 40.80
CA LEU A 11 -9.48 52.38 40.95
C LEU A 11 -10.38 51.28 40.41
N ILE A 12 -11.70 51.30 40.73
CA ILE A 12 -12.70 50.33 40.22
C ILE A 12 -12.78 50.44 38.68
N PHE A 13 -12.79 51.65 38.11
CA PHE A 13 -12.84 51.86 36.68
C PHE A 13 -11.55 51.33 35.98
N MET A 14 -10.38 51.56 36.58
CA MET A 14 -9.11 50.99 36.06
C MET A 14 -9.06 49.48 36.13
N LEU A 15 -9.51 48.87 37.23
CA LEU A 15 -9.60 47.42 37.38
C LEU A 15 -10.55 46.80 36.36
N GLY A 16 -11.72 47.39 36.14
CA GLY A 16 -12.68 46.92 35.12
C GLY A 16 -12.14 47.00 33.70
N ASN A 17 -11.40 48.10 33.37
CA ASN A 17 -10.73 48.20 32.06
C ASN A 17 -9.58 47.17 31.89
N MET A 18 -8.83 46.92 32.95
CA MET A 18 -7.80 45.88 32.95
C MET A 18 -8.39 44.47 32.75
N GLU A 19 -9.46 44.12 33.47
CA GLU A 19 -10.15 42.82 33.26
C GLU A 19 -10.68 42.67 31.85
N GLN A 20 -11.35 43.69 31.30
CA GLN A 20 -11.82 43.68 29.93
C GLN A 20 -10.67 43.52 28.93
N THR A 21 -9.55 44.15 29.16
CA THR A 21 -8.37 44.05 28.30
C THR A 21 -7.75 42.67 28.36
N VAL A 22 -7.67 42.05 29.54
CA VAL A 22 -7.19 40.69 29.73
C VAL A 22 -8.12 39.69 29.06
N ALA A 23 -9.45 39.79 29.26
CA ALA A 23 -10.45 38.95 28.63
C ALA A 23 -10.37 39.03 27.08
N ARG A 24 -10.26 40.24 26.52
CA ARG A 24 -10.08 40.42 25.06
C ARG A 24 -8.80 39.79 24.54
N LYS A 25 -7.69 39.88 25.27
CA LYS A 25 -6.42 39.23 24.90
C LYS A 25 -6.52 37.71 24.94
N GLN A 26 -7.20 37.14 25.95
CA GLN A 26 -7.44 35.69 26.06
C GLN A 26 -8.30 35.19 24.90
N THR A 27 -9.43 35.84 24.63
CA THR A 27 -10.32 35.48 23.52
C THR A 27 -9.60 35.54 22.16
N LYS A 28 -8.76 36.56 21.96
CA LYS A 28 -7.96 36.66 20.72
C LYS A 28 -6.90 35.58 20.61
N ARG A 29 -6.27 35.16 21.71
CA ARG A 29 -5.32 34.01 21.74
C ARG A 29 -6.02 32.69 21.46
N GLU A 30 -7.18 32.47 22.02
CA GLU A 30 -7.99 31.25 21.79
C GLU A 30 -8.42 31.16 20.31
N LYS A 31 -8.95 32.26 19.75
CA LYS A 31 -9.31 32.31 18.32
C LYS A 31 -8.10 32.04 17.41
N ASN A 32 -6.94 32.64 17.69
CA ASN A 32 -5.72 32.42 16.92
C ASN A 32 -5.23 30.95 17.05
N ASN A 33 -5.34 30.36 18.24
CA ASN A 33 -4.96 28.96 18.46
C ASN A 33 -5.91 27.99 17.74
N ALA A 34 -7.22 28.27 17.78
CA ALA A 34 -8.22 27.50 17.06
C ALA A 34 -7.99 27.58 15.53
N GLN A 35 -7.73 28.77 15.01
CA GLN A 35 -7.44 28.98 13.59
C GLN A 35 -6.17 28.23 13.16
N LYS A 36 -5.06 28.36 13.91
CA LYS A 36 -3.82 27.62 13.64
C LYS A 36 -4.04 26.09 13.68
N ARG A 37 -4.89 25.60 14.60
CA ARG A 37 -5.24 24.20 14.69
C ARG A 37 -6.01 23.75 13.45
N THR A 38 -7.00 24.51 13.01
CA THR A 38 -7.81 24.22 11.82
C THR A 38 -6.97 24.24 10.55
N GLU A 39 -6.10 25.23 10.38
CA GLU A 39 -5.17 25.29 9.24
C GLU A 39 -4.20 24.12 9.24
N GLY A 40 -3.69 23.73 10.40
CA GLY A 40 -2.84 22.56 10.54
C GLY A 40 -3.51 21.25 10.15
N TRP A 41 -4.81 21.07 10.47
CA TRP A 41 -5.59 19.91 10.06
C TRP A 41 -5.88 19.90 8.55
N LYS A 42 -6.23 21.05 7.96
CA LYS A 42 -6.42 21.19 6.51
C LYS A 42 -5.15 20.82 5.75
N GLN A 43 -4.01 21.33 6.21
CA GLN A 43 -2.72 21.00 5.59
C GLN A 43 -2.37 19.50 5.70
N LYS A 44 -2.64 18.86 6.85
CA LYS A 44 -2.48 17.41 7.00
C LYS A 44 -3.38 16.66 6.02
N GLY A 45 -4.65 17.05 5.88
CA GLY A 45 -5.59 16.45 4.93
C GLY A 45 -5.08 16.49 3.49
N ILE A 46 -4.53 17.63 3.06
CA ILE A 46 -3.94 17.80 1.73
C ILE A 46 -2.77 16.80 1.52
N TRP A 47 -1.87 16.67 2.51
CA TRP A 47 -0.77 15.72 2.42
C TRP A 47 -1.24 14.27 2.37
N LEU A 48 -2.25 13.90 3.15
CA LEU A 48 -2.84 12.57 3.16
C LEU A 48 -3.50 12.25 1.81
N PHE A 49 -4.23 13.21 1.24
CA PHE A 49 -4.81 13.08 -0.10
C PHE A 49 -3.73 12.82 -1.17
N TRP A 50 -2.68 13.64 -1.21
CA TRP A 50 -1.60 13.43 -2.16
C TRP A 50 -0.85 12.12 -1.95
N TYR A 51 -0.75 11.67 -0.70
CA TYR A 51 -0.16 10.37 -0.41
C TYR A 51 -1.01 9.21 -0.94
N ALA A 52 -2.33 9.28 -0.86
CA ALA A 52 -3.25 8.27 -1.41
C ALA A 52 -3.14 8.12 -2.94
N VAL A 53 -2.60 9.10 -3.65
CA VAL A 53 -2.35 8.99 -5.10
C VAL A 53 -1.13 8.10 -5.40
N VAL A 54 -0.19 7.95 -4.48
CA VAL A 54 1.04 7.17 -4.67
C VAL A 54 0.77 5.68 -4.94
N PRO A 55 -0.09 4.97 -4.16
CA PRO A 55 -0.43 3.57 -4.41
C PRO A 55 -1.10 3.35 -5.78
N VAL A 56 -1.91 4.30 -6.24
CA VAL A 56 -2.55 4.24 -7.56
C VAL A 56 -1.48 4.21 -8.66
N PHE A 57 -0.51 5.12 -8.61
CA PHE A 57 0.60 5.11 -9.57
C PHE A 57 1.48 3.88 -9.44
N ALA A 58 1.70 3.37 -8.23
CA ALA A 58 2.48 2.16 -8.01
C ALA A 58 1.85 0.94 -8.68
N PHE A 59 0.52 0.78 -8.58
CA PHE A 59 -0.23 -0.26 -9.27
C PHE A 59 -0.07 -0.14 -10.79
N TYR A 60 -0.39 1.00 -11.37
CA TYR A 60 -0.30 1.16 -12.83
C TYR A 60 1.12 1.01 -13.35
N LEU A 61 2.14 1.48 -12.63
CA LEU A 61 3.53 1.26 -12.99
C LEU A 61 3.89 -0.22 -13.05
N MET A 62 3.47 -1.00 -12.05
CA MET A 62 3.73 -2.42 -12.00
C MET A 62 3.12 -3.13 -13.21
N GLU A 63 1.83 -2.89 -13.50
CA GLU A 63 1.12 -3.53 -14.60
C GLU A 63 1.69 -3.13 -15.97
N CYS A 64 2.11 -1.87 -16.13
CA CYS A 64 2.65 -1.37 -17.39
C CYS A 64 3.94 -2.04 -17.85
N TYR A 65 4.63 -2.78 -17.00
CA TYR A 65 5.80 -3.57 -17.43
C TYR A 65 5.40 -4.70 -18.38
N GLU A 66 4.25 -5.32 -18.19
CA GLU A 66 3.82 -6.49 -18.97
C GLU A 66 2.72 -6.17 -19.99
N HIS A 67 1.69 -5.45 -19.59
CA HIS A 67 0.52 -5.20 -20.43
C HIS A 67 -0.09 -3.81 -20.21
N ASN A 68 -1.15 -3.48 -20.95
CA ASN A 68 -1.87 -2.22 -20.77
C ASN A 68 -3.03 -2.40 -19.77
N PRO A 69 -2.86 -1.96 -18.50
CA PRO A 69 -3.88 -2.18 -17.47
C PRO A 69 -5.22 -1.49 -17.80
N PHE A 70 -5.21 -0.40 -18.55
CA PHE A 70 -6.43 0.33 -18.90
C PHE A 70 -7.30 -0.41 -19.91
N ALA A 71 -6.71 -1.26 -20.76
CA ALA A 71 -7.42 -2.00 -21.79
C ALA A 71 -7.72 -3.45 -21.37
N GLU A 72 -6.89 -4.05 -20.52
CA GLU A 72 -6.87 -5.48 -20.30
C GLU A 72 -7.36 -5.88 -18.92
N VAL A 73 -7.02 -5.11 -17.86
CA VAL A 73 -7.50 -5.40 -16.51
C VAL A 73 -8.93 -4.89 -16.33
N ARG A 74 -9.83 -5.75 -15.88
CA ARG A 74 -11.22 -5.38 -15.60
C ARG A 74 -11.30 -4.24 -14.59
N VAL A 75 -12.20 -3.29 -14.77
CA VAL A 75 -12.33 -2.10 -13.89
C VAL A 75 -12.50 -2.48 -12.42
N GLY A 76 -13.34 -3.47 -12.12
CA GLY A 76 -13.49 -3.98 -10.75
C GLY A 76 -12.19 -4.53 -10.17
N ALA A 77 -11.44 -5.27 -10.97
CA ALA A 77 -10.15 -5.82 -10.56
C ALA A 77 -9.09 -4.73 -10.38
N GLN A 78 -9.09 -3.67 -11.20
CA GLN A 78 -8.22 -2.51 -10.99
C GLN A 78 -8.45 -1.87 -9.61
N LEU A 79 -9.72 -1.70 -9.19
CA LEU A 79 -10.05 -1.18 -7.87
C LEU A 79 -9.52 -2.07 -6.74
N PHE A 80 -9.59 -3.40 -6.87
CA PHE A 80 -9.04 -4.32 -5.88
C PHE A 80 -7.51 -4.27 -5.82
N ASN A 81 -6.85 -4.16 -6.96
CA ASN A 81 -5.39 -3.96 -7.01
C ASN A 81 -5.00 -2.64 -6.35
N ILE A 82 -5.66 -1.53 -6.71
CA ILE A 82 -5.42 -0.23 -6.09
C ILE A 82 -5.64 -0.31 -4.58
N PHE A 83 -6.70 -0.98 -4.12
CA PHE A 83 -6.98 -1.15 -2.70
C PHE A 83 -5.90 -1.94 -1.97
N LEU A 84 -5.35 -3.01 -2.59
CA LEU A 84 -4.18 -3.72 -2.05
C LEU A 84 -2.97 -2.80 -1.91
N PHE A 85 -2.67 -2.02 -2.95
CA PHE A 85 -1.57 -1.06 -2.91
C PHE A 85 -1.78 0.05 -1.88
N GLU A 86 -3.04 0.51 -1.69
CA GLU A 86 -3.39 1.46 -0.63
C GLU A 86 -3.10 0.86 0.76
N LEU A 87 -3.55 -0.35 1.03
CA LEU A 87 -3.31 -1.01 2.31
C LEU A 87 -1.80 -1.20 2.58
N ILE A 88 -1.04 -1.64 1.58
CA ILE A 88 0.42 -1.79 1.69
C ILE A 88 1.08 -0.42 1.89
N GLY A 89 0.70 0.58 1.11
CA GLY A 89 1.23 1.94 1.19
C GLY A 89 0.98 2.58 2.56
N TRP A 90 -0.24 2.52 3.06
CA TRP A 90 -0.59 3.04 4.39
C TRP A 90 0.13 2.28 5.50
N LYS A 91 0.24 0.96 5.41
CA LYS A 91 1.01 0.15 6.36
C LYS A 91 2.48 0.58 6.40
N LEU A 92 3.12 0.76 5.23
CA LEU A 92 4.49 1.25 5.12
C LEU A 92 4.65 2.65 5.72
N TYR A 93 3.69 3.55 5.48
CA TYR A 93 3.71 4.89 6.07
C TYR A 93 3.62 4.86 7.60
N PHE A 94 2.69 4.10 8.18
CA PHE A 94 2.57 4.00 9.63
C PHE A 94 3.76 3.28 10.27
N LEU A 95 4.35 2.29 9.60
CA LEU A 95 5.58 1.63 10.06
C LEU A 95 6.76 2.60 10.10
N THR A 96 7.00 3.34 9.04
CA THR A 96 8.17 4.20 8.89
C THR A 96 8.00 5.58 9.52
N GLY A 97 6.74 6.07 9.60
CA GLY A 97 6.40 7.43 10.00
C GLY A 97 6.86 8.53 9.03
N ARG A 98 7.28 8.16 7.82
CA ARG A 98 7.84 9.07 6.81
C ARG A 98 7.22 8.80 5.44
N MET A 99 6.32 9.66 4.98
CA MET A 99 5.66 9.51 3.68
C MET A 99 6.64 9.34 2.52
N CYS A 100 7.68 10.16 2.45
CA CYS A 100 8.70 10.09 1.40
C CYS A 100 9.39 8.71 1.33
N PHE A 101 9.74 8.12 2.47
CA PHE A 101 10.38 6.81 2.53
C PHE A 101 9.39 5.69 2.16
N ALA A 102 8.19 5.73 2.72
CA ALA A 102 7.13 4.76 2.41
C ALA A 102 6.78 4.75 0.92
N SER A 103 6.64 5.94 0.29
CA SER A 103 6.40 6.04 -1.15
C SER A 103 7.52 5.41 -1.98
N ARG A 104 8.78 5.63 -1.58
CA ARG A 104 9.94 5.04 -2.29
C ARG A 104 10.00 3.54 -2.16
N VAL A 105 9.72 3.00 -0.98
CA VAL A 105 9.66 1.55 -0.77
C VAL A 105 8.52 0.96 -1.59
N LEU A 106 7.33 1.58 -1.60
CA LEU A 106 6.20 1.10 -2.36
C LEU A 106 6.48 1.08 -3.87
N TYR A 107 7.04 2.16 -4.42
CA TYR A 107 7.46 2.20 -5.82
C TYR A 107 8.56 1.19 -6.13
N GLY A 108 9.54 1.03 -5.25
CA GLY A 108 10.59 0.03 -5.41
C GLY A 108 10.04 -1.40 -5.45
N LEU A 109 9.09 -1.73 -4.58
CA LEU A 109 8.41 -3.03 -4.58
C LEU A 109 7.60 -3.23 -5.87
N ALA A 110 6.84 -2.22 -6.31
CA ALA A 110 6.05 -2.29 -7.54
C ALA A 110 6.94 -2.54 -8.77
N VAL A 111 8.06 -1.83 -8.87
CA VAL A 111 9.01 -1.98 -9.99
C VAL A 111 9.72 -3.32 -9.92
N ALA A 112 10.20 -3.73 -8.75
CA ALA A 112 10.84 -5.04 -8.59
C ALA A 112 9.90 -6.17 -8.99
N PHE A 113 8.63 -6.11 -8.55
CA PHE A 113 7.62 -7.09 -8.94
C PHE A 113 7.32 -7.05 -10.45
N GLY A 114 7.11 -5.85 -11.02
CA GLY A 114 6.82 -5.69 -12.45
C GLY A 114 7.94 -6.18 -13.34
N ILE A 115 9.21 -5.86 -13.03
CA ILE A 115 10.40 -6.33 -13.75
C ILE A 115 10.54 -7.85 -13.63
N THR A 116 10.38 -8.40 -12.41
CA THR A 116 10.45 -9.84 -12.19
C THR A 116 9.39 -10.56 -13.01
N ASN A 117 8.13 -10.11 -12.94
CA ASN A 117 7.04 -10.71 -13.70
C ASN A 117 7.29 -10.64 -15.22
N HIS A 118 7.76 -9.50 -15.73
CA HIS A 118 8.08 -9.32 -17.14
C HIS A 118 9.11 -10.36 -17.64
N TYR A 119 10.23 -10.55 -16.93
CA TYR A 119 11.22 -11.55 -17.33
C TYR A 119 10.74 -12.98 -17.14
N VAL A 120 9.99 -13.27 -16.06
CA VAL A 120 9.40 -14.60 -15.86
C VAL A 120 8.43 -14.92 -16.98
N MET A 121 7.57 -13.99 -17.40
CA MET A 121 6.70 -14.12 -18.57
C MET A 121 7.49 -14.32 -19.86
N LYS A 122 8.56 -13.55 -20.09
CA LYS A 122 9.42 -13.66 -21.28
C LYS A 122 10.09 -15.04 -21.39
N PHE A 123 10.52 -15.63 -20.26
CA PHE A 123 11.26 -16.87 -20.26
C PHE A 123 10.40 -18.14 -20.14
N ARG A 124 9.30 -18.04 -19.42
CA ARG A 124 8.48 -19.20 -19.05
C ARG A 124 7.05 -19.16 -19.60
N SER A 125 6.62 -18.00 -20.14
CA SER A 125 5.24 -17.74 -20.60
C SER A 125 4.17 -17.92 -19.50
N THR A 126 4.58 -17.90 -18.22
CA THR A 126 3.71 -17.93 -17.05
C THR A 126 4.09 -16.78 -16.11
N PRO A 127 3.12 -16.17 -15.38
CA PRO A 127 3.41 -15.06 -14.48
C PRO A 127 4.26 -15.50 -13.29
N PHE A 128 4.82 -14.50 -12.61
CA PHE A 128 5.48 -14.68 -11.32
C PHE A 128 4.45 -14.99 -10.24
N VAL A 129 4.62 -16.12 -9.55
CA VAL A 129 3.70 -16.65 -8.57
C VAL A 129 4.36 -16.79 -7.18
N PRO A 130 3.57 -16.88 -6.08
CA PRO A 130 4.13 -16.88 -4.72
C PRO A 130 5.16 -17.99 -4.46
N TRP A 131 4.98 -19.19 -4.99
CA TRP A 131 5.93 -20.30 -4.80
C TRP A 131 7.24 -20.14 -5.57
N ASP A 132 7.32 -19.24 -6.54
CA ASP A 132 8.60 -18.89 -7.21
C ASP A 132 9.59 -18.27 -6.23
N LEU A 133 9.12 -17.65 -5.15
CA LEU A 133 9.97 -17.10 -4.09
C LEU A 133 10.87 -18.19 -3.45
N PHE A 134 10.39 -19.43 -3.34
CA PHE A 134 11.16 -20.54 -2.79
C PHE A 134 12.21 -21.05 -3.77
N SER A 135 11.99 -20.84 -5.06
CA SER A 135 12.91 -21.25 -6.15
C SER A 135 13.87 -20.14 -6.60
N ALA A 136 13.84 -18.97 -5.94
CA ALA A 136 14.64 -17.80 -6.33
C ALA A 136 16.15 -18.10 -6.36
N GLY A 137 16.68 -18.91 -5.44
CA GLY A 137 18.08 -19.33 -5.44
C GLY A 137 18.45 -20.16 -6.65
N THR A 138 17.61 -21.09 -7.06
CA THR A 138 17.80 -21.92 -8.28
C THR A 138 17.70 -21.05 -9.52
N ALA A 139 16.73 -20.14 -9.59
CA ALA A 139 16.60 -19.19 -10.71
C ALA A 139 17.85 -18.31 -10.86
N ALA A 140 18.40 -17.83 -9.75
CA ALA A 140 19.62 -17.03 -9.74
C ALA A 140 20.85 -17.80 -10.28
N SER A 141 20.96 -19.10 -9.98
CA SER A 141 22.10 -19.94 -10.45
C SER A 141 22.11 -20.16 -11.95
N VAL A 142 20.96 -20.11 -12.62
CA VAL A 142 20.82 -20.31 -14.07
C VAL A 142 20.61 -18.99 -14.84
N ALA A 143 20.53 -17.86 -14.16
CA ALA A 143 20.21 -16.56 -14.74
C ALA A 143 21.20 -16.15 -15.86
N GLY A 144 22.47 -16.54 -15.76
CA GLY A 144 23.49 -16.26 -16.80
C GLY A 144 23.19 -16.84 -18.19
N ASN A 145 22.26 -17.79 -18.30
CA ASN A 145 21.84 -18.42 -19.55
C ASN A 145 20.69 -17.68 -20.27
N TYR A 146 20.16 -16.61 -19.67
CA TYR A 146 18.99 -15.88 -20.18
C TYR A 146 19.37 -14.48 -20.65
N ASP A 147 18.65 -14.01 -21.67
CA ASP A 147 18.79 -12.64 -22.18
C ASP A 147 17.90 -11.66 -21.40
N PHE A 148 18.53 -10.84 -20.57
CA PHE A 148 17.89 -9.76 -19.80
C PHE A 148 17.92 -8.41 -20.52
N THR A 149 18.09 -8.37 -21.83
CA THR A 149 18.02 -7.11 -22.58
C THR A 149 16.66 -6.46 -22.40
N PRO A 150 16.59 -5.21 -21.88
CA PRO A 150 15.33 -4.52 -21.66
C PRO A 150 14.69 -4.13 -22.99
N ASP A 151 13.39 -4.31 -23.10
CA ASP A 151 12.63 -3.83 -24.24
C ASP A 151 12.28 -2.34 -24.12
N ARG A 152 11.75 -1.76 -25.19
CA ARG A 152 11.37 -0.34 -25.24
C ARG A 152 10.34 0.02 -24.15
N ARG A 153 9.37 -0.86 -23.91
CA ARG A 153 8.32 -0.66 -22.88
C ARG A 153 8.96 -0.57 -21.50
N MET A 154 9.80 -1.53 -21.17
CA MET A 154 10.51 -1.58 -19.88
C MET A 154 11.33 -0.30 -19.64
N VAL A 155 12.06 0.18 -20.65
CA VAL A 155 12.84 1.43 -20.54
C VAL A 155 11.92 2.62 -20.25
N ILE A 156 10.81 2.76 -20.99
CA ILE A 156 9.87 3.89 -20.80
C ILE A 156 9.26 3.84 -19.39
N VAL A 157 8.75 2.67 -18.94
CA VAL A 157 8.15 2.53 -17.62
C VAL A 157 9.17 2.80 -16.50
N THR A 158 10.41 2.36 -16.68
CA THR A 158 11.49 2.64 -15.72
C THR A 158 11.81 4.13 -15.65
N LEU A 159 11.82 4.85 -16.78
CA LEU A 159 12.00 6.31 -16.76
C LEU A 159 10.86 7.03 -16.03
N VAL A 160 9.61 6.61 -16.24
CA VAL A 160 8.45 7.12 -15.49
C VAL A 160 8.61 6.83 -14.01
N PHE A 161 9.01 5.61 -13.63
CA PHE A 161 9.31 5.27 -12.25
C PHE A 161 10.36 6.20 -11.63
N ILE A 162 11.48 6.45 -12.32
CA ILE A 162 12.54 7.36 -11.83
C ILE A 162 11.96 8.76 -11.58
N ALA A 163 11.14 9.27 -12.50
CA ALA A 163 10.50 10.56 -12.34
C ALA A 163 9.59 10.61 -11.11
N LEU A 164 8.72 9.61 -10.94
CA LEU A 164 7.84 9.50 -9.76
C LEU A 164 8.64 9.30 -8.47
N PHE A 165 9.71 8.50 -8.50
CA PHE A 165 10.59 8.32 -7.35
C PHE A 165 11.25 9.63 -6.92
N VAL A 166 11.68 10.47 -7.86
CA VAL A 166 12.21 11.81 -7.56
C VAL A 166 11.12 12.72 -6.97
N LEU A 167 9.90 12.69 -7.52
CA LEU A 167 8.75 13.45 -7.01
C LEU A 167 8.38 13.11 -5.57
N THR A 168 8.70 11.91 -5.08
CA THR A 168 8.48 11.57 -3.66
C THR A 168 9.19 12.52 -2.69
N ARG A 169 10.20 13.27 -3.15
CA ARG A 169 10.88 14.29 -2.33
C ARG A 169 9.91 15.36 -1.80
N LEU A 170 8.80 15.61 -2.50
CA LEU A 170 7.77 16.54 -2.05
C LEU A 170 7.14 16.11 -0.71
N PHE A 171 7.07 14.81 -0.43
CA PHE A 171 6.51 14.24 0.80
C PHE A 171 7.43 14.35 2.03
N LYS A 172 8.64 14.93 1.91
CA LYS A 172 9.55 15.12 3.06
C LYS A 172 8.92 15.94 4.19
N LYS A 173 8.02 16.86 3.86
CA LYS A 173 7.31 17.74 4.80
C LYS A 173 5.96 17.19 5.26
N GLY A 174 5.63 15.96 4.90
CA GLY A 174 4.36 15.31 5.27
C GLY A 174 4.18 15.18 6.78
N PRO A 175 2.93 15.04 7.25
CA PRO A 175 2.62 14.97 8.67
C PRO A 175 3.27 13.75 9.32
N ARG A 176 3.57 13.87 10.61
CA ARG A 176 4.02 12.76 11.45
C ARG A 176 3.00 12.54 12.54
N PHE A 177 2.59 11.31 12.73
CA PHE A 177 1.69 10.91 13.80
C PHE A 177 2.45 10.41 15.03
N SER A 178 1.81 10.54 16.21
CA SER A 178 2.35 10.00 17.45
C SER A 178 2.47 8.46 17.36
N TRP A 179 3.35 7.87 18.16
CA TRP A 179 3.60 6.43 18.13
C TRP A 179 2.35 5.59 18.45
N LYS A 180 1.47 6.08 19.35
CA LYS A 180 0.20 5.41 19.72
C LYS A 180 -0.75 5.32 18.52
N ILE A 181 -0.92 6.42 17.80
CA ILE A 181 -1.75 6.44 16.57
C ILE A 181 -1.15 5.53 15.52
N ARG A 182 0.17 5.56 15.34
CA ARG A 182 0.85 4.71 14.36
C ARG A 182 0.65 3.24 14.68
N LEU A 183 0.85 2.81 15.92
CA LEU A 183 0.66 1.42 16.34
C LEU A 183 -0.77 0.94 16.10
N GLY A 184 -1.77 1.71 16.53
CA GLY A 184 -3.18 1.39 16.26
C GLY A 184 -3.49 1.29 14.77
N SER A 185 -2.96 2.22 13.96
CA SER A 185 -3.15 2.19 12.50
C SER A 185 -2.45 1.00 11.82
N ILE A 186 -1.26 0.59 12.28
CA ILE A 186 -0.56 -0.60 11.77
C ILE A 186 -1.39 -1.86 12.00
N VAL A 187 -1.95 -2.01 13.21
CA VAL A 187 -2.80 -3.15 13.54
C VAL A 187 -4.08 -3.13 12.70
N LEU A 188 -4.77 -1.99 12.64
CA LEU A 188 -6.01 -1.86 11.88
C LEU A 188 -5.80 -2.16 10.39
N VAL A 189 -4.82 -1.51 9.75
CA VAL A 189 -4.51 -1.72 8.34
C VAL A 189 -4.03 -3.15 8.10
N GLY A 190 -3.27 -3.73 9.04
CA GLY A 190 -2.85 -5.13 8.97
C GLY A 190 -4.03 -6.10 8.99
N LEU A 191 -4.99 -5.90 9.89
CA LEU A 191 -6.21 -6.71 9.96
C LEU A 191 -7.04 -6.60 8.67
N VAL A 192 -7.23 -5.37 8.17
CA VAL A 192 -7.98 -5.15 6.91
C VAL A 192 -7.26 -5.83 5.75
N LEU A 193 -5.93 -5.73 5.67
CA LEU A 193 -5.13 -6.38 4.62
C LEU A 193 -5.28 -7.91 4.69
N CYS A 194 -5.11 -8.52 5.86
CA CYS A 194 -5.28 -9.96 6.03
C CYS A 194 -6.72 -10.41 5.67
N THR A 195 -7.73 -9.69 6.15
CA THR A 195 -9.13 -10.01 5.82
C THR A 195 -9.39 -9.90 4.31
N PHE A 196 -8.84 -8.87 3.66
CA PHE A 196 -9.03 -8.68 2.23
C PHE A 196 -8.30 -9.74 1.39
N VAL A 197 -7.06 -10.10 1.75
CA VAL A 197 -6.34 -11.21 1.09
C VAL A 197 -7.08 -12.52 1.26
N ASN A 198 -7.57 -12.84 2.47
CA ASN A 198 -8.41 -14.02 2.69
C ASN A 198 -9.70 -13.99 1.86
N ALA A 199 -10.35 -12.83 1.72
CA ALA A 199 -11.53 -12.69 0.88
C ALA A 199 -11.22 -12.96 -0.60
N LEU A 200 -10.09 -12.46 -1.12
CA LEU A 200 -9.65 -12.74 -2.51
C LEU A 200 -9.43 -14.21 -2.79
N GLN A 201 -9.11 -15.02 -1.79
CA GLN A 201 -8.89 -16.46 -1.90
C GLN A 201 -10.21 -17.28 -1.90
N GLN A 202 -11.32 -16.67 -1.51
CA GLN A 202 -12.62 -17.34 -1.44
C GLN A 202 -13.32 -17.37 -2.81
N GLU A 203 -13.74 -18.55 -3.26
CA GLU A 203 -14.47 -18.75 -4.52
C GLU A 203 -15.76 -17.91 -4.59
N SER A 204 -16.49 -17.82 -3.49
CA SER A 204 -17.71 -17.00 -3.40
C SER A 204 -17.45 -15.51 -3.66
N PHE A 205 -16.32 -15.00 -3.16
CA PHE A 205 -15.91 -13.62 -3.40
C PHE A 205 -15.48 -13.43 -4.86
N GLN A 206 -14.69 -14.35 -5.40
CA GLN A 206 -14.20 -14.31 -6.78
C GLN A 206 -15.36 -14.32 -7.77
N THR A 207 -16.31 -15.21 -7.59
CA THR A 207 -17.51 -15.32 -8.44
C THR A 207 -18.38 -14.06 -8.36
N LYS A 208 -18.63 -13.56 -7.15
CA LYS A 208 -19.44 -12.36 -6.92
C LYS A 208 -18.85 -11.11 -7.58
N HIS A 209 -17.52 -11.02 -7.62
CA HIS A 209 -16.81 -9.86 -8.15
C HIS A 209 -16.21 -10.08 -9.54
N TYR A 210 -16.59 -11.17 -10.20
CA TYR A 210 -16.15 -11.49 -11.56
C TYR A 210 -14.62 -11.59 -11.69
N LEU A 211 -13.92 -12.03 -10.64
CA LEU A 211 -12.51 -12.35 -10.73
C LEU A 211 -12.36 -13.72 -11.41
N TYR A 212 -11.33 -13.84 -12.25
CA TYR A 212 -11.07 -15.06 -13.00
C TYR A 212 -10.27 -16.05 -12.12
N PRO A 213 -10.83 -17.23 -11.75
CA PRO A 213 -10.23 -18.10 -10.74
C PRO A 213 -9.35 -19.24 -11.31
N PHE A 214 -9.25 -19.38 -12.64
CA PHE A 214 -8.69 -20.58 -13.25
C PHE A 214 -7.16 -20.58 -13.33
N LEU A 215 -6.50 -21.38 -12.50
CA LEU A 215 -5.06 -21.51 -12.40
C LEU A 215 -4.39 -22.14 -13.64
N PHE A 216 -5.10 -22.91 -14.45
CA PHE A 216 -4.53 -23.54 -15.65
C PHE A 216 -4.28 -22.54 -16.80
N THR A 217 -4.76 -21.29 -16.69
CA THR A 217 -4.47 -20.20 -17.60
C THR A 217 -3.91 -18.99 -16.85
N PRO A 218 -2.74 -19.12 -16.17
CA PRO A 218 -2.27 -18.11 -15.23
C PRO A 218 -1.92 -16.77 -15.92
N ALA A 219 -1.43 -16.82 -17.15
CA ALA A 219 -1.15 -15.59 -17.93
C ALA A 219 -2.43 -14.79 -18.21
N TYR A 220 -3.54 -15.47 -18.56
CA TYR A 220 -4.83 -14.82 -18.77
C TYR A 220 -5.42 -14.33 -17.45
N MET A 221 -5.29 -15.10 -16.38
CA MET A 221 -5.72 -14.72 -15.03
C MET A 221 -5.07 -13.40 -14.59
N THR A 222 -3.74 -13.30 -14.74
CA THR A 222 -2.98 -12.09 -14.40
C THR A 222 -3.40 -10.90 -15.28
N LYS A 223 -3.61 -11.14 -16.57
CA LYS A 223 -4.03 -10.12 -17.51
C LYS A 223 -5.40 -9.50 -17.19
N VAL A 224 -6.35 -10.31 -16.69
CA VAL A 224 -7.73 -9.88 -16.43
C VAL A 224 -7.91 -9.36 -15.00
N ASN A 225 -7.28 -9.99 -14.02
CA ASN A 225 -7.39 -9.65 -12.61
C ASN A 225 -6.33 -8.64 -12.15
N GLY A 226 -5.24 -8.47 -12.89
CA GLY A 226 -4.06 -7.73 -12.47
C GLY A 226 -3.10 -8.58 -11.63
N MET A 227 -1.82 -8.19 -11.64
CA MET A 227 -0.73 -8.99 -11.04
C MET A 227 -0.86 -9.13 -9.53
N ALA A 228 -1.17 -8.05 -8.80
CA ALA A 228 -1.18 -8.09 -7.33
C ALA A 228 -2.39 -8.88 -6.79
N VAL A 229 -3.56 -8.75 -7.40
CA VAL A 229 -4.75 -9.53 -7.03
C VAL A 229 -4.52 -11.00 -7.34
N THR A 230 -4.00 -11.34 -8.53
CA THR A 230 -3.68 -12.73 -8.91
C THR A 230 -2.67 -13.32 -7.92
N PHE A 231 -1.57 -12.61 -7.63
CA PHE A 231 -0.59 -13.08 -6.66
C PHE A 231 -1.19 -13.30 -5.26
N ALA A 232 -2.11 -12.43 -4.82
CA ALA A 232 -2.80 -12.60 -3.54
C ALA A 232 -3.76 -13.78 -3.53
N MET A 233 -4.44 -14.08 -4.65
CA MET A 233 -5.28 -15.27 -4.83
C MET A 233 -4.42 -16.53 -4.78
N ASP A 234 -3.28 -16.52 -5.45
CA ASP A 234 -2.36 -17.68 -5.55
C ASP A 234 -1.68 -18.01 -4.22
N LEU A 235 -1.67 -17.11 -3.23
CA LEU A 235 -1.18 -17.41 -1.87
C LEU A 235 -1.91 -18.59 -1.22
N ALA A 236 -3.17 -18.85 -1.59
CA ALA A 236 -3.92 -20.01 -1.11
C ALA A 236 -3.29 -21.36 -1.49
N TYR A 237 -2.50 -21.38 -2.57
CA TYR A 237 -1.90 -22.60 -3.13
C TYR A 237 -0.42 -22.78 -2.78
N VAL A 238 0.13 -21.92 -1.93
CA VAL A 238 1.54 -22.02 -1.47
C VAL A 238 1.73 -23.23 -0.56
N ALA A 239 0.72 -23.56 0.26
CA ALA A 239 0.72 -24.76 1.09
C ALA A 239 0.00 -25.88 0.34
N VAL A 240 0.74 -26.88 -0.10
CA VAL A 240 0.16 -28.10 -0.68
C VAL A 240 -0.39 -28.94 0.48
N GLU A 241 -1.70 -28.99 0.60
CA GLU A 241 -2.35 -29.92 1.52
C GLU A 241 -2.25 -31.36 0.98
N ARG A 242 -1.98 -32.31 1.88
CA ARG A 242 -2.00 -33.72 1.51
C ARG A 242 -3.44 -34.11 1.12
N PRO A 243 -3.63 -34.85 0.03
CA PRO A 243 -4.97 -35.36 -0.32
C PRO A 243 -5.60 -36.14 0.85
N ALA A 244 -6.89 -35.98 1.03
CA ALA A 244 -7.60 -36.75 2.04
C ALA A 244 -7.41 -38.25 1.77
N GLY A 245 -6.94 -39.01 2.79
CA GLY A 245 -6.63 -40.43 2.66
C GLY A 245 -5.22 -40.75 2.15
N TYR A 246 -4.33 -39.74 1.95
CA TYR A 246 -2.92 -40.01 1.61
C TYR A 246 -2.16 -40.54 2.82
N ASP A 247 -1.70 -41.78 2.74
CA ASP A 247 -0.73 -42.36 3.68
C ASP A 247 0.61 -42.53 2.97
N ALA A 248 1.65 -41.93 3.54
CA ALA A 248 2.99 -42.00 2.97
C ALA A 248 3.62 -43.38 3.04
N ASP A 249 3.23 -44.18 4.02
CA ASP A 249 3.77 -45.53 4.19
C ASP A 249 3.06 -46.53 3.24
N GLU A 250 1.75 -46.39 2.99
CA GLU A 250 1.03 -47.12 1.96
C GLU A 250 1.55 -46.78 0.55
N ALA A 251 1.86 -45.49 0.29
CA ALA A 251 2.47 -45.07 -0.97
C ALA A 251 3.86 -45.70 -1.18
N LYS A 252 4.71 -45.77 -0.15
CA LYS A 252 6.02 -46.44 -0.22
C LYS A 252 5.89 -47.95 -0.43
N GLU A 253 4.94 -48.61 0.24
CA GLU A 253 4.67 -50.04 0.06
C GLU A 253 4.20 -50.35 -1.35
N THR A 254 3.35 -49.47 -1.91
CA THR A 254 2.90 -49.54 -3.29
C THR A 254 4.05 -49.40 -4.27
N LEU A 255 4.93 -48.40 -4.09
CA LEU A 255 6.10 -48.19 -4.94
C LEU A 255 7.06 -49.39 -4.88
N ALA A 256 7.32 -49.96 -3.71
CA ALA A 256 8.19 -51.11 -3.55
C ALA A 256 7.69 -52.37 -4.33
N LYS A 257 6.37 -52.48 -4.58
CA LYS A 257 5.80 -53.55 -5.40
C LYS A 257 6.08 -53.39 -6.90
N TYR A 258 6.46 -52.20 -7.36
CA TYR A 258 6.73 -51.89 -8.77
C TYR A 258 8.24 -51.75 -9.06
N GLU A 259 9.09 -51.75 -8.06
CA GLU A 259 10.55 -51.73 -8.21
C GLU A 259 11.20 -53.13 -8.36
N THR A 260 10.42 -54.17 -8.39
CA THR A 260 10.81 -55.57 -8.72
C THR A 260 10.45 -55.91 -10.15
#